data_3a58349cc1936c06645ed13adf29aefb
#
_entry.id   3a58349cc1936c06645ed13adf29aefb
#
_cell.length_a   1.000
_cell.length_b   1.000
_cell.length_c   1.000
_cell.angle_alpha   90.00
_cell.angle_beta   90.00
_cell.angle_gamma   90.00
#
_symmetry.space_group_name_H-M   'P 1'
#
loop_
_entity.id
_entity.type
_entity.pdbx_description
1 polymer ?
#
loop_
_entity_poly.entity_id
_entity_poly.type
_entity_poly.pdbx_seq_one_letter_code
_entity_poly.pdbx_strand_id
1 'polypeptide(L)' 'MDKEQLKAQTTGKRAERIPVWKKPLLTVTEAAEYTGIGKHKLYEMTEDNDCNFVLWNGSKRMIKRERFEAYLMKSFSI' A
#
# COMPACT_ATOMS: atom_id res chain seq x y z
N MET A 1 -10.03 -29.38 -4.22
CA MET A 1 -9.40 -28.63 -3.82
C MET A 1 -8.97 -28.41 -3.31
N ASP A 2 -9.16 -28.55 -3.83
CA ASP A 2 -8.41 -27.82 -3.30
C ASP A 2 -8.03 -27.48 -2.82
N LYS A 3 -8.08 -27.69 -3.04
CA LYS A 3 -7.38 -27.06 -2.53
C LYS A 3 -7.25 -26.53 -2.34
N GLU A 4 -7.62 -26.83 -2.97
CA GLU A 4 -7.27 -26.03 -2.70
C GLU A 4 -7.69 -25.70 -2.17
N GLN A 5 -8.26 -26.26 -2.42
CA GLN A 5 -8.33 -25.64 -1.94
C GLN A 5 -8.28 -25.33 -1.14
N LEU A 6 -8.69 -25.73 -1.36
CA LEU A 6 -8.33 -25.18 -0.53
C LEU A 6 -8.16 -24.69 0.06
N LYS A 7 -8.34 -24.93 0.04
CA LYS A 7 -7.94 -24.23 0.60
C LYS A 7 -7.94 -23.56 1.00
N ALA A 8 -8.51 -23.85 0.60
CA ALA A 8 -8.43 -22.94 0.91
C ALA A 8 -8.62 -22.56 1.52
N GLN A 9 -8.98 -22.68 1.50
CA GLN A 9 -9.00 -22.10 1.99
C GLN A 9 -8.93 -21.52 2.55
N THR A 10 -9.33 -21.62 2.49
CA THR A 10 -9.14 -20.92 2.86
C THR A 10 -9.20 -20.29 3.30
N THR A 11 -9.75 -20.07 3.10
CA THR A 11 -9.69 -19.34 3.17
C THR A 11 -9.83 -18.58 3.34
N GLY A 12 -10.27 -18.95 2.71
CA GLY A 12 -10.81 -17.98 2.37
C GLY A 12 -10.70 -16.68 2.37
N LYS A 13 -10.65 -16.30 2.37
CA LYS A 13 -10.31 -15.09 2.39
C LYS A 13 -9.78 -14.50 1.20
N ARG A 14 -9.40 -15.20 0.22
CA ARG A 14 -8.87 -14.65 -0.96
C ARG A 14 -9.87 -13.99 -1.81
N ALA A 15 -11.05 -14.53 -1.84
CA ALA A 15 -12.13 -13.92 -2.57
C ALA A 15 -12.43 -12.55 -2.03
N GLU A 16 -11.98 -12.29 -0.82
CA GLU A 16 -12.23 -11.02 -0.17
C GLU A 16 -11.15 -10.01 -0.40
N ARG A 17 -10.14 -10.37 -1.18
CA ARG A 17 -9.09 -9.43 -1.43
C ARG A 17 -9.58 -8.27 -2.26
N ILE A 18 -9.22 -7.09 -1.81
CA ILE A 18 -9.55 -5.86 -2.52
C ILE A 18 -8.34 -5.50 -3.35
N PRO A 19 -8.53 -5.23 -4.65
CA PRO A 19 -7.40 -4.80 -5.48
C PRO A 19 -6.75 -3.56 -4.89
N VAL A 20 -5.44 -3.47 -5.06
CA VAL A 20 -4.67 -2.38 -4.48
C VAL A 20 -5.23 -1.03 -4.89
N TRP A 21 -5.65 -0.88 -6.15
CA TRP A 21 -6.14 0.42 -6.65
C TRP A 21 -7.48 0.81 -6.07
N LYS A 22 -8.12 -0.08 -5.30
CA LYS A 22 -9.38 0.23 -4.62
C LYS A 22 -9.21 0.40 -3.13
N LYS A 23 -8.03 0.12 -2.59
CA LYS A 23 -7.81 0.23 -1.16
C LYS A 23 -7.57 1.68 -0.78
N PRO A 24 -8.21 2.16 0.28
CA PRO A 24 -7.92 3.53 0.74
C PRO A 24 -6.54 3.64 1.40
N LEU A 25 -6.07 2.55 2.01
CA LEU A 25 -4.77 2.54 2.68
C LEU A 25 -3.94 1.36 2.16
N LEU A 26 -2.65 1.61 1.98
CA LEU A 26 -1.71 0.59 1.51
C LEU A 26 -0.61 0.42 2.54
N THR A 27 -0.08 -0.80 2.64
CA THR A 27 1.19 -0.98 3.35
C THR A 27 2.30 -0.42 2.47
N VAL A 28 3.48 -0.23 3.06
CA VAL A 28 4.63 0.24 2.27
C VAL A 28 4.95 -0.76 1.17
N THR A 29 4.86 -2.05 1.46
CA THR A 29 5.12 -3.09 0.46
C THR A 29 4.12 -2.99 -0.70
N GLU A 30 2.84 -2.83 -0.39
CA GLU A 30 1.81 -2.68 -1.43
C GLU A 30 2.05 -1.45 -2.27
N ALA A 31 2.39 -0.33 -1.62
CA ALA A 31 2.64 0.92 -2.35
C ALA A 31 3.85 0.77 -3.27
N ALA A 32 4.90 0.08 -2.80
CA ALA A 32 6.08 -0.15 -3.61
C ALA A 32 5.75 -0.96 -4.86
N GLU A 33 4.97 -2.03 -4.67
CA GLU A 33 4.61 -2.88 -5.80
C GLU A 33 3.68 -2.17 -6.77
N TYR A 34 2.77 -1.37 -6.25
CA TYR A 34 1.77 -0.67 -7.06
C TYR A 34 2.42 0.42 -7.92
N THR A 35 3.39 1.14 -7.36
CA THR A 35 3.98 2.30 -8.03
C THR A 35 5.33 2.01 -8.68
N GLY A 36 5.99 0.96 -8.27
CA GLY A 36 7.35 0.69 -8.73
C GLY A 36 8.41 1.47 -7.97
N ILE A 37 8.03 2.24 -6.97
CA ILE A 37 8.99 2.98 -6.15
C ILE A 37 9.53 2.04 -5.08
N GLY A 38 10.85 2.05 -4.87
CA GLY A 38 11.46 1.17 -3.88
C GLY A 38 11.00 1.47 -2.47
N LYS A 39 10.95 0.44 -1.62
CA LYS A 39 10.50 0.61 -0.25
C LYS A 39 11.37 1.60 0.52
N HIS A 40 12.67 1.55 0.28
CA HIS A 40 13.58 2.45 0.98
C HIS A 40 13.22 3.91 0.74
N LYS A 41 12.93 4.22 -0.53
CA LYS A 41 12.52 5.59 -0.87
C LYS A 41 11.20 5.94 -0.20
N LEU A 42 10.26 4.99 -0.13
CA LEU A 42 8.99 5.24 0.52
C LEU A 42 9.16 5.48 2.01
N TYR A 43 10.07 4.76 2.65
CA TYR A 43 10.36 5.03 4.05
C TYR A 43 10.90 6.43 4.24
N GLU A 44 11.81 6.87 3.36
CA GLU A 44 12.34 8.22 3.43
C GLU A 44 11.24 9.26 3.29
N MET A 45 10.37 9.05 2.30
CA MET A 45 9.30 10.01 2.02
C MET A 45 8.34 10.13 3.21
N THR A 46 8.03 9.01 3.84
CA THR A 46 7.06 9.01 4.95
C THR A 46 7.66 9.43 6.27
N GLU A 47 8.99 9.51 6.36
CA GLU A 47 9.63 10.05 7.57
C GLU A 47 9.58 11.57 7.61
N ASP A 48 9.33 12.20 6.48
CA ASP A 48 9.25 13.65 6.40
C ASP A 48 8.01 14.14 7.16
N ASN A 49 8.21 15.13 8.02
CA ASN A 49 7.12 15.71 8.79
C ASN A 49 6.04 16.35 7.91
N ASP A 50 6.43 16.75 6.70
CA ASP A 50 5.50 17.37 5.78
C ASP A 50 4.76 16.37 4.90
N CYS A 51 5.01 15.08 5.09
CA CYS A 51 4.35 14.05 4.30
C CYS A 51 2.86 14.02 4.62
N ASN A 52 2.02 14.25 3.60
CA ASN A 52 0.58 14.31 3.81
C ASN A 52 -0.12 13.03 3.35
N PHE A 53 0.62 12.00 2.98
CA PHE A 53 0.01 10.75 2.55
C PHE A 53 0.35 9.57 3.47
N VAL A 54 1.02 9.81 4.58
CA VAL A 54 1.29 8.75 5.55
C VAL A 54 0.24 8.81 6.65
N LEU A 55 -0.13 7.62 7.13
CA LEU A 55 -1.04 7.49 8.27
C LEU A 55 -0.40 6.49 9.22
N TRP A 56 -0.25 6.88 10.47
CA TRP A 56 0.32 6.00 11.47
C TRP A 56 -0.80 5.28 12.22
N ASN A 57 -0.79 3.97 12.14
CA ASN A 57 -1.73 3.14 12.87
C ASN A 57 -0.94 2.47 13.99
N GLY A 58 -0.87 3.14 15.13
CA GLY A 58 0.04 2.75 16.18
C GLY A 58 1.46 2.92 15.68
N SER A 59 2.23 1.85 15.69
CA SER A 59 3.59 1.88 15.16
C SER A 59 3.65 1.47 13.69
N LYS A 60 2.49 1.15 13.10
CA LYS A 60 2.44 0.67 11.73
C LYS A 60 2.23 1.83 10.77
N ARG A 61 3.08 1.91 9.78
CA ARG A 61 3.06 2.96 8.77
C ARG A 61 2.18 2.54 7.61
N MET A 62 1.20 3.37 7.26
CA MET A 62 0.30 3.11 6.15
C MET A 62 0.35 4.27 5.18
N ILE A 63 0.03 4.01 3.92
CA ILE A 63 0.06 5.02 2.87
C ILE A 63 -1.39 5.30 2.47
N LYS A 64 -1.79 6.58 2.51
CA LYS A 64 -3.10 7.01 2.01
C LYS A 64 -3.03 7.03 0.50
N ARG A 65 -3.63 6.04 -0.14
CA ARG A 65 -3.42 5.80 -1.58
C ARG A 65 -3.76 7.02 -2.43
N GLU A 66 -4.92 7.61 -2.22
CA GLU A 66 -5.33 8.73 -3.07
C GLU A 66 -4.43 9.95 -2.91
N ARG A 67 -4.04 10.24 -1.67
CA ARG A 67 -3.13 11.36 -1.43
C ARG A 67 -1.76 11.10 -2.02
N PHE A 68 -1.32 9.86 -1.94
CA PHE A 68 -0.04 9.47 -2.50
C PHE A 68 -0.06 9.61 -4.03
N GLU A 69 -1.14 9.15 -4.65
CA GLU A 69 -1.28 9.28 -6.10
C GLU A 69 -1.28 10.75 -6.52
N ALA A 70 -1.99 11.59 -5.76
CA ALA A 70 -2.01 13.03 -6.07
C ALA A 70 -0.63 13.65 -5.95
N TYR A 71 0.13 13.23 -4.93
CA TYR A 71 1.49 13.70 -4.75
C TYR A 71 2.36 13.32 -5.95
N LEU A 72 2.24 12.07 -6.39
CA LEU A 72 3.05 11.60 -7.52
C LEU A 72 2.69 12.33 -8.81
N MET A 73 1.42 12.65 -9.00
CA MET A 73 0.99 13.34 -10.21
C MET A 73 1.59 14.73 -10.33
N LYS A 74 1.94 15.33 -9.21
CA LYS A 74 2.54 16.67 -9.22
C LYS A 74 4.06 16.63 -9.23
N SER A 75 4.65 15.46 -9.08
CA SER A 75 6.10 15.34 -8.93
C SER A 75 6.75 15.04 -10.25
N PHE A 76 7.90 15.65 -10.50
CA PHE A 76 8.75 15.29 -11.63
C PHE A 76 9.78 14.27 -11.22
N SER A 77 10.17 14.29 -9.95
CA SER A 77 11.14 13.33 -9.43
C SER A 77 10.92 13.19 -7.95
N ILE A 78 11.38 12.14 -7.43
CA ILE A 78 11.35 11.86 -6.01
C ILE A 78 12.71 11.27 -5.57
#